data_056a9ccd11705451bc0d8c7bdff42c3a
#
_entry.id   056a9ccd11705451bc0d8c7bdff42c3a
#
_cell.length_a   1.000
_cell.length_b   1.000
_cell.length_c   1.000
_cell.angle_alpha   90.00
_cell.angle_beta   90.00
_cell.angle_gamma   90.00
#
_symmetry.space_group_name_H-M   'P 1'
#
loop_
_entity.id
_entity.type
_entity.pdbx_description
1 polymer ?
#
loop_
_entity_poly.entity_id
_entity_poly.type
_entity_poly.pdbx_seq_one_letter_code
_entity_poly.pdbx_strand_id
1 'polypeptide(L)'
;RGYEKRYLAGWLQPGTIPTADIRHLYTLYGYEININLTSSPFMQKYGLIGYPLKHSFSIGFFNEKFKSEGIDAEYVNFEIPEINDFMEVIEENPNLCGLNVTIPYKEQVIPFLDELDKDTAQIGAVNVIKIVRGPKGKVKLTGYNSDIIGFSQSIQPLLQPYHKKALILGTGGSSKAIYHGLKNLGIDSIFVSRTQKEG
;
A
#
# COMPACT_ATOMS: atom_id res chain seq x y z
N ARG A 1 -11.27 -0.25 -20.24
CA ARG A 1 -9.92 -0.78 -20.63
C ARG A 1 -8.76 0.04 -20.00
N GLY A 2 -8.77 0.43 -18.74
CA GLY A 2 -7.73 1.25 -18.13
C GLY A 2 -7.48 0.99 -16.65
N TYR A 3 -8.23 0.15 -15.99
CA TYR A 3 -8.19 -0.01 -14.54
C TYR A 3 -7.39 -1.22 -14.04
N GLU A 4 -6.98 -2.12 -14.91
CA GLU A 4 -6.35 -3.39 -14.50
C GLU A 4 -4.87 -3.30 -14.09
N LYS A 5 -4.26 -2.13 -14.11
CA LYS A 5 -2.80 -2.06 -14.17
C LYS A 5 -2.06 -1.55 -12.92
N ARG A 6 -2.69 -1.27 -11.75
CA ARG A 6 -1.99 -0.44 -10.77
C ARG A 6 -1.57 -1.02 -9.41
N TYR A 7 -2.00 -2.23 -8.97
CA TYR A 7 -1.97 -2.45 -7.51
C TYR A 7 -1.87 -3.91 -7.00
N LEU A 8 -0.84 -4.63 -7.30
CA LEU A 8 -0.70 -6.04 -6.87
C LEU A 8 0.19 -6.29 -5.63
N ALA A 9 0.56 -5.28 -4.85
CA ALA A 9 1.48 -5.49 -3.74
C ALA A 9 0.86 -5.93 -2.41
N GLY A 10 -0.47 -6.01 -2.29
CA GLY A 10 -1.11 -6.12 -0.97
C GLY A 10 -1.73 -7.47 -0.57
N TRP A 11 -2.08 -8.38 -1.51
CA TRP A 11 -3.00 -9.48 -1.17
C TRP A 11 -2.75 -10.83 -1.85
N LEU A 12 -1.52 -11.21 -2.11
CA LEU A 12 -1.23 -12.49 -2.74
C LEU A 12 -0.98 -13.59 -1.70
N GLN A 13 -1.85 -14.59 -1.70
CA GLN A 13 -1.67 -15.83 -0.94
C GLN A 13 -0.43 -16.59 -1.43
N PRO A 14 0.34 -17.25 -0.55
CA PRO A 14 1.48 -18.08 -0.95
C PRO A 14 0.99 -19.21 -1.89
N GLY A 15 1.55 -19.31 -3.07
CA GLY A 15 1.38 -20.45 -3.98
C GLY A 15 0.61 -20.20 -5.28
N THR A 16 0.11 -18.99 -5.58
CA THR A 16 -0.71 -18.73 -6.77
C THR A 16 -0.10 -17.84 -7.84
N ILE A 17 1.18 -17.43 -7.72
CA ILE A 17 1.84 -16.65 -8.77
C ILE A 17 3.04 -17.43 -9.31
N PRO A 18 3.13 -17.62 -10.64
CA PRO A 18 4.40 -17.95 -11.27
C PRO A 18 5.41 -16.85 -10.94
N THR A 19 6.66 -17.22 -10.73
CA THR A 19 7.81 -16.34 -10.55
C THR A 19 7.92 -15.32 -11.68
N ALA A 20 7.07 -14.31 -11.68
CA ALA A 20 7.18 -13.18 -12.59
C ALA A 20 8.12 -12.16 -11.95
N ASP A 21 9.17 -11.82 -12.66
CA ASP A 21 10.11 -10.77 -12.29
C ASP A 21 9.34 -9.50 -11.86
N ILE A 22 9.62 -8.99 -10.66
CA ILE A 22 9.02 -7.73 -10.17
C ILE A 22 9.17 -6.63 -11.23
N ARG A 23 10.29 -6.58 -11.97
CA ARG A 23 10.49 -5.71 -13.13
C ARG A 23 9.42 -5.92 -14.19
N HIS A 24 9.01 -7.15 -14.44
CA HIS A 24 7.96 -7.50 -15.39
C HIS A 24 6.57 -7.05 -14.92
N LEU A 25 6.28 -7.18 -13.62
CA LEU A 25 5.03 -6.69 -13.01
C LEU A 25 4.95 -5.15 -13.15
N TYR A 26 6.01 -4.42 -12.85
CA TYR A 26 6.01 -2.97 -12.97
C TYR A 26 5.99 -2.51 -14.44
N THR A 27 6.63 -3.22 -15.36
CA THR A 27 6.60 -2.93 -16.80
C THR A 27 5.22 -3.23 -17.40
N LEU A 28 4.56 -4.30 -17.00
CA LEU A 28 3.17 -4.62 -17.38
C LEU A 28 2.17 -3.55 -16.94
N TYR A 29 2.49 -2.78 -15.88
CA TYR A 29 1.62 -1.77 -15.31
C TYR A 29 1.92 -0.34 -15.78
N GLY A 30 2.81 -0.18 -16.81
CA GLY A 30 3.10 1.11 -17.42
C GLY A 30 3.87 2.09 -16.53
N TYR A 31 4.47 1.60 -15.46
CA TYR A 31 5.50 2.33 -14.73
C TYR A 31 6.85 1.96 -15.37
N GLU A 32 7.39 2.83 -16.21
CA GLU A 32 8.83 2.84 -16.43
C GLU A 32 9.46 3.14 -15.06
N ILE A 33 9.88 2.07 -14.36
CA ILE A 33 10.88 2.25 -13.33
C ILE A 33 12.15 2.58 -14.11
N ASN A 34 12.40 3.85 -14.31
CA ASN A 34 13.74 4.33 -14.52
C ASN A 34 14.51 4.02 -13.23
N ILE A 35 14.89 2.77 -13.09
CA ILE A 35 16.00 2.40 -12.21
C ILE A 35 17.20 2.98 -12.93
N ASN A 36 17.46 4.26 -12.73
CA ASN A 36 18.80 4.75 -12.84
C ASN A 36 19.57 3.92 -11.82
N LEU A 37 20.18 2.87 -12.31
CA LEU A 37 21.27 2.12 -11.68
C LEU A 37 22.51 3.01 -11.57
N THR A 38 22.35 4.22 -11.06
CA THR A 38 23.40 4.83 -10.28
C THR A 38 23.36 4.02 -8.99
N SER A 39 24.20 3.00 -8.95
CA SER A 39 24.45 2.16 -7.81
C SER A 39 24.54 3.02 -6.55
N SER A 40 23.42 3.16 -5.84
CA SER A 40 23.49 3.58 -4.45
C SER A 40 24.40 2.52 -3.81
N PRO A 41 25.49 2.89 -3.16
CA PRO A 41 26.34 1.93 -2.46
C PRO A 41 25.61 1.26 -1.30
N PHE A 42 24.32 1.57 -1.09
CA PHE A 42 23.49 1.07 -0.02
C PHE A 42 22.36 0.21 -0.59
N MET A 43 22.20 -0.98 -0.03
CA MET A 43 21.06 -1.87 -0.21
C MET A 43 19.74 -1.08 -0.07
N GLN A 44 18.81 -1.28 -0.99
CA GLN A 44 17.50 -0.62 -0.96
C GLN A 44 16.71 -1.06 0.27
N LYS A 45 16.04 -0.12 0.92
CA LYS A 45 15.20 -0.41 2.09
C LYS A 45 13.74 -0.14 1.77
N TYR A 46 12.90 -1.06 2.22
CA TYR A 46 11.44 -0.95 2.23
C TYR A 46 10.93 -1.25 3.64
N GLY A 47 9.69 -0.91 3.93
CA GLY A 47 9.19 -1.26 5.26
C GLY A 47 7.70 -1.12 5.46
N LEU A 48 7.28 -1.51 6.66
CA LEU A 48 5.93 -1.32 7.16
C LEU A 48 5.97 -0.33 8.31
N ILE A 49 5.12 0.71 8.24
CA ILE A 49 4.93 1.66 9.33
C ILE A 49 3.55 1.47 9.96
N GLY A 50 3.51 1.42 11.29
CA GLY A 50 2.28 1.21 12.07
C GLY A 50 2.56 1.07 13.56
N TYR A 51 1.51 0.80 14.36
CA TYR A 51 1.64 0.55 15.80
C TYR A 51 0.41 -0.19 16.36
N PRO A 52 0.59 -1.29 17.13
CA PRO A 52 1.79 -2.11 17.25
C PRO A 52 1.98 -3.05 16.04
N LEU A 53 3.21 -3.47 15.75
CA LEU A 53 3.57 -4.34 14.61
C LEU A 53 3.96 -5.77 15.01
N LYS A 54 3.55 -6.25 16.19
CA LYS A 54 3.98 -7.53 16.80
C LYS A 54 3.77 -8.78 15.91
N HIS A 55 2.85 -8.73 14.93
CA HIS A 55 2.47 -9.85 14.08
C HIS A 55 2.46 -9.47 12.60
N SER A 56 3.50 -8.74 12.16
CA SER A 56 3.62 -8.37 10.75
C SER A 56 4.02 -9.56 9.89
N PHE A 57 3.11 -10.01 9.02
CA PHE A 57 3.39 -10.99 7.96
C PHE A 57 4.37 -10.43 6.91
N SER A 58 4.32 -9.13 6.66
CA SER A 58 5.01 -8.47 5.54
C SER A 58 6.54 -8.61 5.62
N ILE A 59 7.14 -8.51 6.81
CA ILE A 59 8.60 -8.57 6.97
C ILE A 59 9.16 -9.92 6.50
N GLY A 60 8.55 -11.02 6.91
CA GLY A 60 8.97 -12.36 6.49
C GLY A 60 8.77 -12.57 4.99
N PHE A 61 7.57 -12.22 4.51
CA PHE A 61 7.19 -12.40 3.11
C PHE A 61 8.11 -11.63 2.15
N PHE A 62 8.34 -10.33 2.38
CA PHE A 62 9.14 -9.53 1.45
C PHE A 62 10.62 -9.87 1.48
N ASN A 63 11.19 -10.14 2.66
CA ASN A 63 12.60 -10.53 2.74
C ASN A 63 12.86 -11.88 2.06
N GLU A 64 11.95 -12.85 2.23
CA GLU A 64 12.05 -14.12 1.52
C GLU A 64 11.91 -13.94 0.00
N LYS A 65 10.97 -13.09 -0.43
CA LYS A 65 10.78 -12.73 -1.82
C LYS A 65 12.02 -12.05 -2.41
N PHE A 66 12.58 -11.05 -1.77
CA PHE A 66 13.79 -10.38 -2.23
C PHE A 66 14.95 -11.36 -2.39
N LYS A 67 15.14 -12.24 -1.39
CA LYS A 67 16.16 -13.29 -1.46
C LYS A 67 15.93 -14.26 -2.63
N SER A 68 14.71 -14.73 -2.83
CA SER A 68 14.39 -15.69 -3.89
C SER A 68 14.50 -15.11 -5.29
N GLU A 69 14.29 -13.81 -5.44
CA GLU A 69 14.36 -13.09 -6.71
C GLU A 69 15.72 -12.40 -6.95
N GLY A 70 16.67 -12.54 -6.03
CA GLY A 70 18.00 -11.92 -6.14
C GLY A 70 17.96 -10.40 -6.11
N ILE A 71 16.98 -9.81 -5.44
CA ILE A 71 16.82 -8.36 -5.29
C ILE A 71 17.66 -7.90 -4.10
N ASP A 72 18.58 -6.94 -4.33
CA ASP A 72 19.40 -6.33 -3.27
C ASP A 72 18.59 -5.31 -2.48
N ALA A 73 17.70 -5.82 -1.63
CA ALA A 73 16.81 -5.02 -0.80
C ALA A 73 16.48 -5.71 0.52
N GLU A 74 16.13 -4.90 1.53
CA GLU A 74 15.60 -5.37 2.80
C GLU A 74 14.21 -4.77 3.08
N TYR A 75 13.41 -5.52 3.84
CA TYR A 75 12.13 -5.05 4.35
C TYR A 75 12.15 -5.07 5.87
N VAL A 76 11.80 -3.93 6.49
CA VAL A 76 11.86 -3.75 7.95
C VAL A 76 10.54 -3.22 8.50
N ASN A 77 10.32 -3.37 9.81
CA ASN A 77 9.20 -2.76 10.51
C ASN A 77 9.65 -1.46 11.18
N PHE A 78 8.91 -0.39 10.92
CA PHE A 78 9.02 0.89 11.60
C PHE A 78 7.83 1.03 12.56
N GLU A 79 8.02 0.55 13.80
CA GLU A 79 7.00 0.63 14.83
C GLU A 79 7.13 1.96 15.56
N ILE A 80 6.27 2.91 15.21
CA ILE A 80 6.26 4.26 15.80
C ILE A 80 5.02 4.45 16.66
N PRO A 81 5.14 4.89 17.93
CA PRO A 81 3.99 5.13 18.80
C PRO A 81 3.11 6.28 18.33
N GLU A 82 3.69 7.29 17.70
CA GLU A 82 3.00 8.49 17.21
C GLU A 82 3.32 8.79 15.75
N ILE A 83 2.34 9.32 15.02
CA ILE A 83 2.52 9.65 13.59
C ILE A 83 3.53 10.78 13.37
N ASN A 84 3.75 11.64 14.37
CA ASN A 84 4.72 12.73 14.28
C ASN A 84 6.16 12.23 14.09
N ASP A 85 6.46 10.98 14.49
CA ASP A 85 7.78 10.36 14.30
C ASP A 85 7.99 9.88 12.85
N PHE A 86 6.97 10.01 11.98
CA PHE A 86 7.04 9.56 10.59
C PHE A 86 8.17 10.20 9.79
N MET A 87 8.36 11.52 9.94
CA MET A 87 9.40 12.24 9.19
C MET A 87 10.80 11.87 9.66
N GLU A 88 11.00 11.57 10.94
CA GLU A 88 12.25 11.06 11.46
C GLU A 88 12.65 9.72 10.83
N VAL A 89 11.68 8.81 10.66
CA VAL A 89 11.90 7.55 9.91
C VAL A 89 12.41 7.82 8.49
N ILE A 90 11.86 8.81 7.79
CA ILE A 90 12.29 9.18 6.43
C ILE A 90 13.71 9.75 6.41
N GLU A 91 14.04 10.60 7.38
CA GLU A 91 15.32 11.30 7.49
C GLU A 91 16.45 10.34 7.90
N GLU A 92 16.22 9.47 8.88
CA GLU A 92 17.20 8.51 9.38
C GLU A 92 17.49 7.35 8.42
N ASN A 93 16.62 7.13 7.42
CA ASN A 93 16.78 6.05 6.45
C ASN A 93 16.96 6.56 5.02
N PRO A 94 18.17 7.05 4.66
CA PRO A 94 18.42 7.65 3.33
C PRO A 94 18.29 6.65 2.17
N ASN A 95 18.36 5.35 2.42
CA ASN A 95 18.15 4.26 1.45
C ASN A 95 16.70 3.74 1.40
N LEU A 96 15.78 4.33 2.17
CA LEU A 96 14.36 3.96 2.17
C LEU A 96 13.69 4.41 0.86
N CYS A 97 13.15 3.45 0.11
CA CYS A 97 12.54 3.63 -1.21
C CYS A 97 11.01 3.57 -1.19
N GLY A 98 10.42 2.96 -0.17
CA GLY A 98 8.98 2.86 -0.04
C GLY A 98 8.52 2.28 1.29
N LEU A 99 7.29 2.59 1.65
CA LEU A 99 6.65 2.11 2.88
C LEU A 99 5.25 1.56 2.59
N ASN A 100 4.93 0.45 3.23
CA ASN A 100 3.53 0.13 3.50
C ASN A 100 3.09 0.85 4.78
N VAL A 101 1.82 1.23 4.84
CA VAL A 101 1.21 1.87 6.00
C VAL A 101 0.05 1.02 6.52
N THR A 102 0.08 0.72 7.82
CA THR A 102 -1.01 -0.01 8.47
C THR A 102 -1.62 0.78 9.62
N ILE A 103 -2.48 0.13 10.40
CA ILE A 103 -3.14 0.72 11.55
C ILE A 103 -2.09 1.29 12.53
N PRO A 104 -2.34 2.50 13.09
CA PRO A 104 -3.52 3.35 12.91
C PRO A 104 -3.34 4.45 11.84
N TYR A 105 -2.27 4.44 11.05
CA TYR A 105 -1.74 5.59 10.34
C TYR A 105 -2.22 5.79 8.90
N LYS A 106 -3.07 4.91 8.34
CA LYS A 106 -3.52 5.01 6.94
C LYS A 106 -4.18 6.34 6.56
N GLU A 107 -4.82 7.01 7.51
CA GLU A 107 -5.43 8.33 7.33
C GLU A 107 -4.51 9.44 7.84
N GLN A 108 -3.86 9.20 8.97
CA GLN A 108 -3.04 10.19 9.67
C GLN A 108 -1.76 10.56 8.92
N VAL A 109 -1.27 9.69 8.02
CA VAL A 109 -0.05 9.94 7.24
C VAL A 109 -0.28 10.92 6.10
N ILE A 110 -1.52 11.13 5.66
CA ILE A 110 -1.85 11.96 4.49
C ILE A 110 -1.26 13.38 4.56
N PRO A 111 -1.34 14.11 5.70
CA PRO A 111 -0.78 15.46 5.79
C PRO A 111 0.74 15.56 5.60
N PHE A 112 1.46 14.44 5.70
CA PHE A 112 2.92 14.39 5.54
C PHE A 112 3.36 14.10 4.09
N LEU A 113 2.41 13.84 3.18
CA LEU A 113 2.69 13.46 1.81
C LEU A 113 2.60 14.65 0.86
N ASP A 114 3.47 14.70 -0.15
CA ASP A 114 3.47 15.75 -1.17
C ASP A 114 2.34 15.56 -2.18
N GLU A 115 1.98 14.30 -2.48
CA GLU A 115 0.95 13.97 -3.47
C GLU A 115 0.19 12.70 -3.07
N LEU A 116 -1.05 12.63 -3.53
CA LEU A 116 -1.85 11.41 -3.53
C LEU A 116 -2.19 11.02 -4.97
N ASP A 117 -2.15 9.71 -5.25
CA ASP A 117 -2.79 9.19 -6.45
C ASP A 117 -4.28 9.54 -6.45
N LYS A 118 -4.85 9.72 -7.65
CA LYS A 118 -6.22 10.22 -7.83
C LYS A 118 -7.27 9.38 -7.09
N ASP A 119 -7.15 8.06 -7.18
CA ASP A 119 -8.11 7.16 -6.53
C ASP A 119 -7.90 7.16 -5.01
N THR A 120 -6.64 7.24 -4.57
CA THR A 120 -6.26 7.35 -3.15
C THR A 120 -6.79 8.62 -2.50
N ALA A 121 -6.77 9.73 -3.22
CA ALA A 121 -7.34 10.99 -2.74
C ALA A 121 -8.86 10.89 -2.49
N GLN A 122 -9.58 10.14 -3.34
CA GLN A 122 -11.01 9.90 -3.14
C GLN A 122 -11.29 8.95 -1.97
N ILE A 123 -10.43 7.94 -1.77
CA ILE A 123 -10.55 6.97 -0.67
C ILE A 123 -10.28 7.64 0.68
N GLY A 124 -9.35 8.60 0.72
CA GLY A 124 -8.93 9.27 1.95
C GLY A 124 -8.17 8.36 2.92
N ALA A 125 -7.46 7.37 2.39
CA ALA A 125 -6.59 6.48 3.16
C ALA A 125 -5.43 5.98 2.29
N VAL A 126 -4.23 5.94 2.87
CA VAL A 126 -2.98 5.51 2.23
C VAL A 126 -2.48 4.22 2.87
N ASN A 127 -2.12 3.22 2.07
CA ASN A 127 -1.45 2.01 2.55
C ASN A 127 -0.10 1.75 1.88
N VAL A 128 0.28 2.57 0.89
CA VAL A 128 1.59 2.51 0.22
C VAL A 128 2.11 3.92 0.01
N ILE A 129 3.38 4.15 0.36
CA ILE A 129 4.09 5.41 0.09
C ILE A 129 5.30 5.10 -0.79
N LYS A 130 5.38 5.79 -1.92
CA LYS A 130 6.58 5.82 -2.76
C LYS A 130 7.45 6.98 -2.33
N ILE A 131 8.73 6.70 -2.13
CA ILE A 131 9.74 7.67 -1.72
C ILE A 131 10.72 7.86 -2.86
N VAL A 132 10.80 9.08 -3.37
CA VAL A 132 11.74 9.44 -4.44
C VAL A 132 12.69 10.50 -3.91
N ARG A 133 13.99 10.22 -3.99
CA ARG A 133 15.04 11.16 -3.57
C ARG A 133 15.66 11.83 -4.79
N GLY A 134 15.50 13.13 -4.86
CA GLY A 134 16.04 13.97 -5.92
C GLY A 134 17.40 14.58 -5.57
N PRO A 135 17.96 15.39 -6.49
CA PRO A 135 19.19 16.15 -6.25
C PRO A 135 19.07 17.04 -5.02
N LYS A 136 20.21 17.28 -4.34
CA LYS A 136 20.29 18.14 -3.13
C LYS A 136 19.45 17.64 -1.94
N GLY A 137 19.18 16.33 -1.85
CA GLY A 137 18.47 15.73 -0.73
C GLY A 137 16.95 16.00 -0.71
N LYS A 138 16.37 16.55 -1.77
CA LYS A 138 14.92 16.75 -1.85
C LYS A 138 14.23 15.39 -1.86
N VAL A 139 13.30 15.18 -0.93
CA VAL A 139 12.47 13.97 -0.85
C VAL A 139 11.08 14.30 -1.38
N LYS A 140 10.49 13.39 -2.17
CA LYS A 140 9.10 13.45 -2.61
C LYS A 140 8.38 12.19 -2.15
N LEU A 141 7.28 12.37 -1.44
CA LEU A 141 6.43 11.32 -0.88
C LEU A 141 5.10 11.29 -1.62
N THR A 142 4.80 10.17 -2.29
CA THR A 142 3.53 10.00 -3.01
C THR A 142 2.75 8.83 -2.42
N GLY A 143 1.51 9.08 -2.01
CA GLY A 143 0.63 8.10 -1.39
C GLY A 143 -0.26 7.35 -2.38
N TYR A 144 -0.44 6.05 -2.14
CA TYR A 144 -1.28 5.14 -2.91
C TYR A 144 -2.14 4.28 -2.00
N ASN A 145 -3.20 3.69 -2.57
CA ASN A 145 -4.00 2.69 -1.89
C ASN A 145 -4.15 1.43 -2.74
N SER A 146 -3.50 0.34 -2.32
CA SER A 146 -3.58 -0.97 -2.97
C SER A 146 -4.69 -1.85 -2.39
N ASP A 147 -5.26 -1.51 -1.22
CA ASP A 147 -6.32 -2.30 -0.58
C ASP A 147 -7.57 -2.39 -1.46
N ILE A 148 -7.95 -1.28 -2.14
CA ILE A 148 -9.13 -1.26 -3.02
C ILE A 148 -9.05 -2.32 -4.12
N ILE A 149 -7.87 -2.53 -4.67
CA ILE A 149 -7.70 -3.44 -5.80
C ILE A 149 -7.59 -4.87 -5.31
N GLY A 150 -6.77 -5.10 -4.27
CA GLY A 150 -6.69 -6.40 -3.64
C GLY A 150 -8.07 -6.91 -3.25
N PHE A 151 -8.88 -6.06 -2.61
CA PHE A 151 -10.25 -6.39 -2.25
C PHE A 151 -11.13 -6.66 -3.48
N SER A 152 -11.15 -5.74 -4.44
CA SER A 152 -12.01 -5.87 -5.62
C SER A 152 -11.70 -7.13 -6.42
N GLN A 153 -10.43 -7.44 -6.65
CA GLN A 153 -10.01 -8.64 -7.36
C GLN A 153 -10.33 -9.93 -6.59
N SER A 154 -10.21 -9.92 -5.26
CA SER A 154 -10.49 -11.11 -4.45
C SER A 154 -11.98 -11.43 -4.36
N ILE A 155 -12.85 -10.41 -4.33
CA ILE A 155 -14.30 -10.63 -4.17
C ILE A 155 -15.00 -10.83 -5.51
N GLN A 156 -14.52 -10.22 -6.60
CA GLN A 156 -15.20 -10.23 -7.89
C GLN A 156 -15.55 -11.64 -8.41
N PRO A 157 -14.69 -12.65 -8.31
CA PRO A 157 -15.04 -14.02 -8.75
C PRO A 157 -16.12 -14.70 -7.90
N LEU A 158 -16.36 -14.18 -6.69
CA LEU A 158 -17.35 -14.73 -5.74
C LEU A 158 -18.72 -14.07 -5.86
N LEU A 159 -18.79 -12.94 -6.59
CA LEU A 159 -20.02 -12.18 -6.72
C LEU A 159 -21.02 -12.87 -7.64
N GLN A 160 -22.29 -12.81 -7.22
CA GLN A 160 -23.43 -13.27 -7.99
C GLN A 160 -24.33 -12.07 -8.35
N PRO A 161 -25.19 -12.16 -9.39
CA PRO A 161 -26.05 -11.05 -9.82
C PRO A 161 -26.98 -10.48 -8.74
N TYR A 162 -27.27 -11.25 -7.70
CA TYR A 162 -28.11 -10.85 -6.57
C TYR A 162 -27.35 -10.14 -5.43
N HIS A 163 -26.03 -10.13 -5.45
CA HIS A 163 -25.23 -9.40 -4.47
C HIS A 163 -25.27 -7.90 -4.76
N LYS A 164 -26.31 -7.21 -4.30
CA LYS A 164 -26.53 -5.78 -4.56
C LYS A 164 -26.26 -4.91 -3.33
N LYS A 165 -26.15 -5.50 -2.14
CA LYS A 165 -25.94 -4.77 -0.89
C LYS A 165 -24.87 -5.46 -0.04
N ALA A 166 -24.11 -4.65 0.71
CA ALA A 166 -23.08 -5.13 1.63
C ALA A 166 -23.10 -4.35 2.94
N LEU A 167 -22.63 -4.99 4.00
CA LEU A 167 -22.33 -4.35 5.28
C LEU A 167 -20.82 -4.31 5.46
N ILE A 168 -20.27 -3.14 5.81
CA ILE A 168 -18.86 -2.94 6.12
C ILE A 168 -18.73 -2.80 7.63
N LEU A 169 -18.12 -3.78 8.27
CA LEU A 169 -17.93 -3.78 9.72
C LEU A 169 -16.67 -3.01 10.09
N GLY A 170 -16.84 -1.76 10.54
CA GLY A 170 -15.77 -0.83 10.90
C GLY A 170 -15.72 0.41 10.02
N THR A 171 -14.99 1.44 10.48
CA THR A 171 -14.92 2.78 9.85
C THR A 171 -13.49 3.29 9.69
N GLY A 172 -12.47 2.43 9.74
CA GLY A 172 -11.06 2.79 9.56
C GLY A 172 -10.64 2.87 8.08
N GLY A 173 -9.38 3.21 7.83
CA GLY A 173 -8.84 3.43 6.48
C GLY A 173 -9.07 2.26 5.51
N SER A 174 -8.94 1.00 5.97
CA SER A 174 -9.25 -0.16 5.11
C SER A 174 -10.73 -0.24 4.73
N SER A 175 -11.63 0.15 5.65
CA SER A 175 -13.09 0.17 5.38
C SER A 175 -13.45 1.17 4.29
N LYS A 176 -12.75 2.30 4.21
CA LYS A 176 -12.92 3.29 3.15
C LYS A 176 -12.54 2.72 1.78
N ALA A 177 -11.42 2.00 1.68
CA ALA A 177 -11.02 1.34 0.44
C ALA A 177 -12.04 0.28 0.00
N ILE A 178 -12.56 -0.52 0.95
CA ILE A 178 -13.61 -1.52 0.68
C ILE A 178 -14.88 -0.85 0.19
N TYR A 179 -15.30 0.26 0.79
CA TYR A 179 -16.47 1.03 0.36
C TYR A 179 -16.34 1.45 -1.12
N HIS A 180 -15.20 2.04 -1.49
CA HIS A 180 -14.94 2.44 -2.86
C HIS A 180 -14.87 1.24 -3.81
N GLY A 181 -14.27 0.13 -3.39
CA GLY A 181 -14.23 -1.11 -4.16
C GLY A 181 -15.62 -1.68 -4.45
N LEU A 182 -16.49 -1.75 -3.43
CA LEU A 182 -17.87 -2.19 -3.58
C LEU A 182 -18.67 -1.26 -4.49
N LYS A 183 -18.53 0.06 -4.32
CA LYS A 183 -19.16 1.07 -5.17
C LYS A 183 -18.78 0.89 -6.65
N ASN A 184 -17.48 0.65 -6.93
CA ASN A 184 -17.00 0.41 -8.29
C ASN A 184 -17.54 -0.89 -8.90
N LEU A 185 -17.93 -1.87 -8.06
CA LEU A 185 -18.56 -3.12 -8.46
C LEU A 185 -20.11 -3.02 -8.54
N GLY A 186 -20.68 -1.84 -8.31
CA GLY A 186 -22.12 -1.60 -8.35
C GLY A 186 -22.87 -2.19 -7.15
N ILE A 187 -22.22 -2.29 -6.00
CA ILE A 187 -22.78 -2.82 -4.75
C ILE A 187 -22.96 -1.67 -3.76
N ASP A 188 -24.20 -1.42 -3.34
CA ASP A 188 -24.50 -0.46 -2.28
C ASP A 188 -24.00 -0.99 -0.94
N SER A 189 -23.38 -0.13 -0.13
CA SER A 189 -22.85 -0.57 1.15
C SER A 189 -23.12 0.42 2.28
N ILE A 190 -23.21 -0.11 3.50
CA ILE A 190 -23.47 0.64 4.72
C ILE A 190 -22.36 0.29 5.74
N PHE A 191 -21.80 1.34 6.36
CA PHE A 191 -20.86 1.15 7.47
C PHE A 191 -21.61 0.79 8.76
N VAL A 192 -21.06 -0.16 9.50
CA VAL A 192 -21.53 -0.56 10.82
C VAL A 192 -20.41 -0.35 11.83
N SER A 193 -20.63 0.46 12.84
CA SER A 193 -19.67 0.77 13.90
C SER A 193 -20.27 0.53 15.28
N ARG A 194 -19.41 0.17 16.24
CA ARG A 194 -19.80 0.05 17.66
C ARG A 194 -20.09 1.39 18.30
N THR A 195 -19.50 2.46 17.78
CA THR A 195 -19.71 3.83 18.24
C THR A 195 -20.30 4.64 17.12
N GLN A 196 -21.32 5.46 17.45
CA GLN A 196 -21.86 6.41 16.50
C GLN A 196 -20.75 7.44 16.17
N LYS A 197 -20.42 7.58 14.90
CA LYS A 197 -19.60 8.70 14.41
C LYS A 197 -20.56 9.66 13.71
N GLU A 198 -20.45 10.91 14.06
CA GLU A 198 -21.10 11.97 13.27
C GLU A 198 -20.47 11.95 11.86
N GLY A 199 -21.34 11.88 10.85
CA GLY A 199 -20.97 11.77 9.44
C GLY A 199 -20.61 13.10 8.81
#